data_cd36cec05e025b49afc571671b0402d4
#
_entry.id   cd36cec05e025b49afc571671b0402d4
#
_cell.length_a   1.000
_cell.length_b   1.000
_cell.length_c   1.000
_cell.angle_alpha   90.00
_cell.angle_beta   90.00
_cell.angle_gamma   90.00
#
_symmetry.space_group_name_H-M   'P 1'
#
loop_
_entity.id
_entity.type
_entity.pdbx_description
1 polymer ?
#
loop_
_entity_poly.entity_id
_entity_poly.type
_entity_poly.pdbx_seq_one_letter_code
_entity_poly.pdbx_strand_id
1 'polypeptide(L)'
;MTKQHLNYDQLRDQLAVTSPLLMLDHICFDSSAGRAQASKCVTRNEAVFNGHFPSYPVLPGVLQVAAMAQAGRVLFSAMFPGKGHPYVTQVHRVKFRSPVQPGMILSIDCSFRKQNEDGSAEFEVKNTIVGGKLASSGFISLAWKEEDWFAPKDGTEPCPLLADVGDEFLDADGIMAVIPHRHPFMLVDRAYGLDDPAKIIGFKNVSGNDPLVQATRPALYPGYLQLESGAQLGCAAILAQPENRDKLGLYMSIDHAVFHRPALPGEQIVIHASCEMKGRFGIANGVFHVGKQIIAESSTKFAIVPKEEMTSQ
;
A
#
# COMPACT_ATOMS: atom_id res chain seq x y z
N MET A 1 7.49 4.42 34.39
CA MET A 1 7.17 5.04 33.11
C MET A 1 5.87 4.46 32.65
N THR A 2 4.89 5.29 32.33
CA THR A 2 3.51 4.87 32.12
C THR A 2 3.35 4.50 30.65
N LYS A 3 3.02 3.23 30.39
CA LYS A 3 2.54 2.81 29.06
C LYS A 3 1.26 3.58 28.75
N GLN A 4 1.16 4.12 27.56
CA GLN A 4 -0.02 4.81 27.05
C GLN A 4 -0.85 3.86 26.19
N HIS A 5 -2.17 4.03 26.25
CA HIS A 5 -3.11 3.20 25.47
C HIS A 5 -4.04 4.12 24.67
N LEU A 6 -4.31 3.76 23.43
CA LEU A 6 -5.33 4.37 22.62
C LEU A 6 -6.31 3.29 22.14
N ASN A 7 -7.58 3.57 22.30
CA ASN A 7 -8.67 2.78 21.72
C ASN A 7 -8.95 3.21 20.27
N TYR A 8 -9.91 2.57 19.63
CA TYR A 8 -10.26 2.80 18.22
C TYR A 8 -10.62 4.26 17.93
N ASP A 9 -11.44 4.92 18.78
CA ASP A 9 -11.86 6.30 18.55
C ASP A 9 -10.69 7.27 18.70
N GLN A 10 -9.85 7.07 19.71
CA GLN A 10 -8.64 7.87 19.91
C GLN A 10 -7.64 7.70 18.76
N LEU A 11 -7.50 6.48 18.24
CA LEU A 11 -6.67 6.20 17.05
C LEU A 11 -7.19 6.89 15.82
N ARG A 12 -8.50 6.80 15.56
CA ARG A 12 -9.16 7.48 14.45
C ARG A 12 -8.88 8.97 14.45
N ASP A 13 -9.03 9.60 15.62
CA ASP A 13 -8.87 11.04 15.76
C ASP A 13 -7.39 11.46 15.67
N GLN A 14 -6.47 10.72 16.33
CA GLN A 14 -5.04 11.02 16.29
C GLN A 14 -4.40 10.79 14.92
N LEU A 15 -4.78 9.70 14.26
CA LEU A 15 -4.24 9.36 12.94
C LEU A 15 -4.93 10.11 11.80
N ALA A 16 -6.10 10.69 12.08
CA ALA A 16 -6.99 11.28 11.08
C ALA A 16 -7.31 10.30 9.93
N VAL A 17 -7.56 9.04 10.29
CA VAL A 17 -7.88 7.93 9.37
C VAL A 17 -9.12 7.20 9.88
N THR A 18 -10.01 6.86 8.95
CA THR A 18 -11.25 6.13 9.24
C THR A 18 -11.32 4.81 8.48
N SER A 19 -12.39 4.03 8.68
CA SER A 19 -12.71 2.91 7.81
C SER A 19 -12.85 3.40 6.35
N PRO A 20 -12.35 2.65 5.36
CA PRO A 20 -11.80 1.30 5.47
C PRO A 20 -10.27 1.24 5.66
N LEU A 21 -9.57 2.36 5.88
CA LEU A 21 -8.11 2.41 5.97
C LEU A 21 -7.56 2.41 7.41
N LEU A 22 -8.38 2.53 8.45
CA LEU A 22 -7.92 2.40 9.82
C LEU A 22 -7.66 0.92 10.14
N MET A 23 -6.37 0.58 10.27
CA MET A 23 -5.88 -0.79 10.40
C MET A 23 -5.46 -1.15 11.83
N LEU A 24 -5.83 -0.35 12.81
CA LEU A 24 -5.59 -0.62 14.23
C LEU A 24 -6.89 -0.51 15.02
N ASP A 25 -7.17 -1.50 15.88
CA ASP A 25 -8.30 -1.46 16.80
C ASP A 25 -7.90 -0.87 18.14
N HIS A 26 -6.67 -1.12 18.58
CA HIS A 26 -6.05 -0.47 19.76
C HIS A 26 -4.52 -0.50 19.66
N ILE A 27 -3.86 0.34 20.43
CA ILE A 27 -2.40 0.37 20.58
C ILE A 27 -2.00 0.65 22.03
N CYS A 28 -0.94 0.00 22.46
CA CYS A 28 -0.21 0.29 23.67
C CYS A 28 1.21 0.70 23.30
N PHE A 29 1.73 1.81 23.81
CA PHE A 29 3.07 2.28 23.49
C PHE A 29 3.80 2.90 24.67
N ASP A 30 5.12 2.85 24.60
CA ASP A 30 6.06 3.47 25.52
C ASP A 30 7.09 4.24 24.69
N SER A 31 6.92 5.56 24.64
CA SER A 31 7.80 6.45 23.86
C SER A 31 9.22 6.48 24.39
N SER A 32 9.42 6.29 25.70
CA SER A 32 10.76 6.25 26.32
C SER A 32 11.51 4.97 25.98
N ALA A 33 10.80 3.86 25.83
CA ALA A 33 11.36 2.58 25.40
C ALA A 33 11.42 2.45 23.87
N GLY A 34 10.83 3.38 23.12
CA GLY A 34 10.73 3.35 21.65
C GLY A 34 9.97 2.13 21.14
N ARG A 35 8.88 1.73 21.81
CA ARG A 35 8.12 0.51 21.46
C ARG A 35 6.62 0.75 21.48
N ALA A 36 5.94 0.10 20.54
CA ALA A 36 4.48 0.04 20.51
C ALA A 36 4.03 -1.36 20.12
N GLN A 37 2.87 -1.75 20.64
CA GLN A 37 2.16 -2.97 20.26
C GLN A 37 0.70 -2.62 20.00
N ALA A 38 0.24 -2.95 18.80
CA ALA A 38 -1.14 -2.72 18.35
C ALA A 38 -1.80 -4.04 17.97
N SER A 39 -3.10 -4.01 17.77
CA SER A 39 -3.84 -5.15 17.22
C SER A 39 -4.84 -4.72 16.16
N LYS A 40 -5.16 -5.68 15.28
CA LYS A 40 -6.23 -5.63 14.29
C LYS A 40 -7.00 -6.93 14.32
N CYS A 41 -8.30 -6.86 14.62
CA CYS A 41 -9.23 -7.97 14.44
C CYS A 41 -9.69 -8.00 12.99
N VAL A 42 -9.38 -9.04 12.27
CA VAL A 42 -9.70 -9.16 10.84
C VAL A 42 -11.06 -9.83 10.69
N THR A 43 -12.05 -9.10 10.16
CA THR A 43 -13.42 -9.60 9.99
C THR A 43 -13.84 -9.61 8.52
N ARG A 44 -14.63 -10.62 8.13
CA ARG A 44 -15.19 -10.73 6.78
C ARG A 44 -16.10 -9.56 6.39
N ASN A 45 -16.61 -8.82 7.38
CA ASN A 45 -17.48 -7.66 7.16
C ASN A 45 -16.72 -6.40 6.67
N GLU A 46 -15.40 -6.41 6.63
CA GLU A 46 -14.65 -5.31 6.02
C GLU A 46 -14.79 -5.34 4.50
N ALA A 47 -15.16 -4.19 3.92
CA ALA A 47 -15.47 -4.06 2.50
C ALA A 47 -14.33 -4.52 1.57
N VAL A 48 -13.07 -4.39 2.00
CA VAL A 48 -11.89 -4.80 1.23
C VAL A 48 -11.95 -6.26 0.76
N PHE A 49 -12.56 -7.15 1.57
CA PHE A 49 -12.66 -8.58 1.22
C PHE A 49 -13.67 -8.89 0.11
N ASN A 50 -14.50 -7.92 -0.28
CA ASN A 50 -15.31 -8.06 -1.49
C ASN A 50 -14.47 -7.88 -2.75
N GLY A 51 -13.33 -7.19 -2.63
CA GLY A 51 -12.41 -6.93 -3.73
C GLY A 51 -11.11 -7.74 -3.70
N HIS A 52 -10.64 -8.19 -2.52
CA HIS A 52 -9.34 -8.84 -2.37
C HIS A 52 -9.39 -10.12 -1.50
N PHE A 53 -9.89 -11.27 -1.97
CA PHE A 53 -10.55 -11.54 -3.24
C PHE A 53 -11.93 -12.13 -2.95
N PRO A 54 -12.94 -12.02 -3.82
CA PRO A 54 -14.29 -12.51 -3.54
C PRO A 54 -14.36 -13.99 -3.13
N SER A 55 -13.60 -14.85 -3.81
CA SER A 55 -13.55 -16.31 -3.58
C SER A 55 -12.51 -16.73 -2.55
N TYR A 56 -11.52 -15.89 -2.24
CA TYR A 56 -10.43 -16.19 -1.31
C TYR A 56 -10.02 -14.92 -0.56
N PRO A 57 -10.74 -14.55 0.50
CA PRO A 57 -10.51 -13.29 1.21
C PRO A 57 -9.17 -13.30 1.97
N VAL A 58 -8.28 -12.42 1.57
CA VAL A 58 -6.96 -12.20 2.20
C VAL A 58 -6.76 -10.71 2.43
N LEU A 59 -6.27 -10.32 3.59
CA LEU A 59 -5.93 -8.92 3.87
C LEU A 59 -4.79 -8.48 2.95
N PRO A 60 -4.98 -7.45 2.11
CA PRO A 60 -3.95 -6.96 1.20
C PRO A 60 -2.63 -6.71 1.90
N GLY A 61 -1.51 -7.08 1.27
CA GLY A 61 -0.18 -6.82 1.82
C GLY A 61 0.06 -5.34 2.12
N VAL A 62 -0.41 -4.46 1.26
CA VAL A 62 -0.30 -3.01 1.45
C VAL A 62 -1.15 -2.48 2.62
N LEU A 63 -2.23 -3.15 3.00
CA LEU A 63 -2.98 -2.81 4.22
C LEU A 63 -2.28 -3.33 5.49
N GLN A 64 -1.48 -4.39 5.40
CA GLN A 64 -0.55 -4.75 6.47
C GLN A 64 0.55 -3.68 6.61
N VAL A 65 1.03 -3.09 5.50
CA VAL A 65 1.92 -1.92 5.53
C VAL A 65 1.22 -0.70 6.12
N ALA A 66 -0.07 -0.49 5.84
CA ALA A 66 -0.86 0.58 6.48
C ALA A 66 -0.92 0.40 8.01
N ALA A 67 -1.11 -0.83 8.51
CA ALA A 67 -1.05 -1.12 9.95
C ALA A 67 0.33 -0.79 10.55
N MET A 68 1.43 -1.18 9.85
CA MET A 68 2.79 -0.81 10.24
C MET A 68 2.97 0.71 10.30
N ALA A 69 2.51 1.41 9.26
CA ALA A 69 2.58 2.86 9.15
C ALA A 69 1.85 3.56 10.30
N GLN A 70 0.64 3.10 10.63
CA GLN A 70 -0.19 3.68 11.68
C GLN A 70 0.43 3.47 13.06
N ALA A 71 0.92 2.27 13.37
CA ALA A 71 1.62 2.00 14.63
C ALA A 71 2.89 2.87 14.75
N GLY A 72 3.65 2.98 13.66
CA GLY A 72 4.83 3.84 13.58
C GLY A 72 4.50 5.33 13.77
N ARG A 73 3.40 5.83 13.14
CA ARG A 73 2.95 7.23 13.28
C ARG A 73 2.60 7.59 14.72
N VAL A 74 1.90 6.71 15.45
CA VAL A 74 1.59 6.91 16.86
C VAL A 74 2.88 7.00 17.69
N LEU A 75 3.78 6.03 17.52
CA LEU A 75 5.03 5.98 18.28
C LEU A 75 5.96 7.15 17.92
N PHE A 76 6.10 7.47 16.62
CA PHE A 76 6.90 8.60 16.14
C PHE A 76 6.43 9.92 16.72
N SER A 77 5.12 10.20 16.70
CA SER A 77 4.55 11.44 17.23
C SER A 77 4.78 11.57 18.73
N ALA A 78 4.76 10.46 19.47
CA ALA A 78 5.01 10.45 20.92
C ALA A 78 6.49 10.60 21.28
N MET A 79 7.40 10.10 20.42
CA MET A 79 8.85 10.20 20.63
C MET A 79 9.43 11.54 20.17
N PHE A 80 8.93 12.06 19.07
CA PHE A 80 9.46 13.22 18.36
C PHE A 80 8.35 14.25 18.11
N PRO A 81 7.92 15.00 19.13
CA PRO A 81 6.89 16.03 18.95
C PRO A 81 7.29 17.03 17.86
N GLY A 82 6.40 17.29 16.93
CA GLY A 82 6.63 18.18 15.80
C GLY A 82 5.35 18.86 15.33
N LYS A 83 5.45 19.65 14.27
CA LYS A 83 4.33 20.33 13.62
C LYS A 83 3.95 19.63 12.33
N GLY A 84 2.67 19.70 11.95
CA GLY A 84 2.14 19.09 10.72
C GLY A 84 1.69 17.63 10.94
N HIS A 85 1.85 16.81 9.92
CA HIS A 85 1.39 15.43 9.93
C HIS A 85 2.56 14.44 9.85
N PRO A 86 2.62 13.41 10.71
CA PRO A 86 3.60 12.35 10.58
C PRO A 86 3.25 11.50 9.35
N TYR A 87 4.16 11.39 8.39
CA TYR A 87 3.93 10.67 7.15
C TYR A 87 5.04 9.64 6.89
N VAL A 88 4.65 8.49 6.33
CA VAL A 88 5.61 7.46 5.90
C VAL A 88 6.27 7.91 4.61
N THR A 89 7.57 8.12 4.64
CA THR A 89 8.38 8.56 3.49
C THR A 89 9.03 7.38 2.77
N GLN A 90 9.28 6.30 3.49
CA GLN A 90 9.89 5.09 2.93
C GLN A 90 9.35 3.82 3.57
N VAL A 91 9.32 2.77 2.78
CA VAL A 91 9.07 1.40 3.21
C VAL A 91 10.13 0.51 2.56
N HIS A 92 10.82 -0.31 3.34
CA HIS A 92 11.84 -1.17 2.76
C HIS A 92 11.97 -2.52 3.48
N ARG A 93 12.49 -3.50 2.74
CA ARG A 93 12.70 -4.89 3.22
C ARG A 93 11.44 -5.49 3.83
N VAL A 94 10.25 -5.10 3.35
CA VAL A 94 9.01 -5.74 3.78
C VAL A 94 8.92 -7.10 3.13
N LYS A 95 8.63 -8.13 3.92
CA LYS A 95 8.43 -9.51 3.45
C LYS A 95 7.08 -10.00 3.94
N PHE A 96 6.27 -10.49 3.01
CA PHE A 96 5.00 -11.16 3.29
C PHE A 96 5.27 -12.66 3.38
N ARG A 97 4.83 -13.31 4.47
CA ARG A 97 5.18 -14.71 4.80
C ARG A 97 3.99 -15.62 4.95
N SER A 98 2.91 -15.10 5.52
CA SER A 98 1.68 -15.86 5.74
C SER A 98 0.48 -15.00 5.38
N PRO A 99 -0.53 -15.56 4.68
CA PRO A 99 -1.77 -14.85 4.40
C PRO A 99 -2.50 -14.54 5.70
N VAL A 100 -3.10 -13.35 5.77
CA VAL A 100 -3.96 -12.92 6.87
C VAL A 100 -5.39 -12.96 6.38
N GLN A 101 -6.25 -13.74 7.05
CA GLN A 101 -7.62 -14.02 6.63
C GLN A 101 -8.62 -13.57 7.69
N PRO A 102 -9.89 -13.37 7.31
CA PRO A 102 -10.97 -13.13 8.26
C PRO A 102 -11.03 -14.20 9.35
N GLY A 103 -11.27 -13.76 10.59
CA GLY A 103 -11.24 -14.61 11.79
C GLY A 103 -9.90 -14.62 12.51
N MET A 104 -8.84 -14.08 11.90
CA MET A 104 -7.53 -13.94 12.53
C MET A 104 -7.42 -12.60 13.28
N ILE A 105 -6.52 -12.57 14.27
CA ILE A 105 -6.10 -11.34 14.95
C ILE A 105 -4.63 -11.11 14.59
N LEU A 106 -4.32 -9.90 14.14
CA LEU A 106 -2.98 -9.46 13.84
C LEU A 106 -2.44 -8.65 15.01
N SER A 107 -1.29 -9.04 15.56
CA SER A 107 -0.48 -8.26 16.50
C SER A 107 0.57 -7.50 15.71
N ILE A 108 0.68 -6.19 15.93
CA ILE A 108 1.61 -5.31 15.24
C ILE A 108 2.62 -4.80 16.28
N ASP A 109 3.86 -5.28 16.20
CA ASP A 109 4.95 -4.86 17.08
C ASP A 109 5.84 -3.86 16.35
N CYS A 110 5.93 -2.62 16.87
CA CYS A 110 6.71 -1.53 16.30
C CYS A 110 7.84 -1.14 17.26
N SER A 111 9.07 -1.02 16.75
CA SER A 111 10.26 -0.66 17.52
C SER A 111 11.07 0.41 16.79
N PHE A 112 11.38 1.50 17.51
CA PHE A 112 12.30 2.52 17.02
C PHE A 112 13.69 1.95 16.78
N ARG A 113 14.33 2.37 15.69
CA ARG A 113 15.68 1.94 15.30
C ARG A 113 16.68 3.07 15.35
N LYS A 114 16.40 4.14 14.64
CA LYS A 114 17.29 5.30 14.56
C LYS A 114 16.53 6.55 14.12
N GLN A 115 17.07 7.70 14.48
CA GLN A 115 16.72 8.98 13.87
C GLN A 115 17.81 9.38 12.89
N ASN A 116 17.42 9.92 11.75
CA ASN A 116 18.31 10.42 10.73
C ASN A 116 18.58 11.91 10.94
N GLU A 117 19.61 12.46 10.30
CA GLU A 117 20.01 13.87 10.37
C GLU A 117 18.93 14.84 9.85
N ASP A 118 18.09 14.40 8.93
CA ASP A 118 16.96 15.16 8.39
C ASP A 118 15.72 15.19 9.29
N GLY A 119 15.82 14.64 10.50
CA GLY A 119 14.74 14.56 11.49
C GLY A 119 13.75 13.40 11.23
N SER A 120 13.91 12.64 10.16
CA SER A 120 13.14 11.41 9.93
C SER A 120 13.57 10.31 10.90
N ALA A 121 12.70 9.34 11.14
CA ALA A 121 13.01 8.21 12.02
C ALA A 121 12.60 6.88 11.39
N GLU A 122 13.42 5.85 11.60
CA GLU A 122 13.21 4.50 11.12
C GLU A 122 12.71 3.59 12.24
N PHE A 123 11.70 2.77 11.88
CA PHE A 123 11.11 1.78 12.77
C PHE A 123 11.11 0.40 12.11
N GLU A 124 11.44 -0.62 12.89
CA GLU A 124 11.18 -2.01 12.51
C GLU A 124 9.78 -2.38 12.95
N VAL A 125 9.00 -3.01 12.06
CA VAL A 125 7.64 -3.46 12.38
C VAL A 125 7.44 -4.92 11.98
N LYS A 126 6.75 -5.66 12.85
CA LYS A 126 6.39 -7.07 12.66
C LYS A 126 4.90 -7.23 12.87
N ASN A 127 4.24 -7.83 11.89
CA ASN A 127 2.84 -8.25 11.98
C ASN A 127 2.81 -9.76 12.21
N THR A 128 2.30 -10.17 13.35
CA THR A 128 2.22 -11.58 13.75
C THR A 128 0.76 -11.98 13.92
N ILE A 129 0.34 -13.09 13.31
CA ILE A 129 -0.98 -13.68 13.57
C ILE A 129 -0.94 -14.23 14.99
N VAL A 130 -1.93 -13.88 15.81
CA VAL A 130 -2.05 -14.43 17.17
C VAL A 130 -2.14 -15.96 17.08
N GLY A 131 -1.27 -16.66 17.80
CA GLY A 131 -1.04 -18.10 17.66
C GLY A 131 0.31 -18.43 17.02
N GLY A 132 1.10 -17.42 16.58
CA GLY A 132 2.55 -17.53 16.38
C GLY A 132 3.09 -17.46 14.95
N LYS A 133 2.25 -17.31 13.92
CA LYS A 133 2.76 -17.16 12.53
C LYS A 133 3.09 -15.70 12.22
N LEU A 134 4.32 -15.45 11.76
CA LEU A 134 4.71 -14.14 11.21
C LEU A 134 4.01 -13.91 9.88
N ALA A 135 3.15 -12.89 9.82
CA ALA A 135 2.45 -12.51 8.60
C ALA A 135 3.33 -11.64 7.70
N SER A 136 3.90 -10.58 8.25
CA SER A 136 4.82 -9.71 7.52
C SER A 136 5.77 -8.99 8.47
N SER A 137 6.90 -8.52 7.94
CA SER A 137 7.86 -7.70 8.70
C SER A 137 8.65 -6.83 7.76
N GLY A 138 9.10 -5.67 8.24
CA GLY A 138 9.93 -4.74 7.48
C GLY A 138 10.25 -3.48 8.24
N PHE A 139 10.68 -2.47 7.51
CA PHE A 139 11.05 -1.17 8.03
C PHE A 139 10.23 -0.07 7.38
N ILE A 140 9.90 0.94 8.16
CA ILE A 140 9.25 2.16 7.71
C ILE A 140 10.04 3.37 8.20
N SER A 141 10.12 4.41 7.38
CA SER A 141 10.67 5.71 7.78
C SER A 141 9.55 6.74 7.82
N LEU A 142 9.55 7.56 8.85
CA LEU A 142 8.56 8.59 9.12
C LEU A 142 9.23 9.95 9.24
N ALA A 143 8.56 10.98 8.73
CA ALA A 143 8.95 12.38 8.89
C ALA A 143 7.70 13.24 9.11
N TRP A 144 7.89 14.38 9.78
CA TRP A 144 6.87 15.43 9.83
C TRP A 144 6.75 16.13 8.47
N LYS A 145 5.52 16.33 8.01
CA LYS A 145 5.20 17.07 6.79
C LYS A 145 4.23 18.19 7.11
N GLU A 146 4.51 19.37 6.61
CA GLU A 146 3.69 20.56 6.79
C GLU A 146 2.45 20.53 5.90
N GLU A 147 1.46 21.39 6.17
CA GLU A 147 0.18 21.42 5.46
C GLU A 147 0.33 21.66 3.96
N ASP A 148 1.29 22.49 3.53
CA ASP A 148 1.56 22.79 2.13
C ASP A 148 2.05 21.57 1.33
N TRP A 149 2.60 20.56 2.01
CA TRP A 149 2.99 19.30 1.39
C TRP A 149 1.78 18.48 0.90
N PHE A 150 0.61 18.70 1.52
CA PHE A 150 -0.67 18.08 1.17
C PHE A 150 -1.54 18.98 0.29
N ALA A 151 -1.07 20.16 -0.10
CA ALA A 151 -1.78 21.05 -1.00
C ALA A 151 -1.55 20.64 -2.47
N PRO A 152 -2.55 20.86 -3.35
CA PRO A 152 -2.34 20.72 -4.78
C PRO A 152 -1.16 21.59 -5.21
N LYS A 153 -0.24 21.01 -5.98
CA LYS A 153 0.86 21.79 -6.58
C LYS A 153 0.37 22.39 -7.89
N ASP A 154 0.62 23.68 -8.08
CA ASP A 154 0.36 24.34 -9.36
C ASP A 154 1.15 23.65 -10.47
N GLY A 155 0.49 23.35 -11.57
CA GLY A 155 1.10 22.74 -12.75
C GLY A 155 0.41 21.41 -13.11
N THR A 156 -0.75 21.53 -13.76
CA THR A 156 -1.44 20.41 -14.43
C THR A 156 -0.80 20.08 -15.77
N GLU A 157 0.54 20.28 -15.92
CA GLU A 157 1.19 19.87 -17.16
C GLU A 157 1.06 18.33 -17.29
N PRO A 158 0.66 17.85 -18.48
CA PRO A 158 0.50 16.43 -18.70
C PRO A 158 1.78 15.65 -18.37
N CYS A 159 1.63 14.45 -17.85
CA CYS A 159 2.76 13.54 -17.68
C CYS A 159 3.42 13.30 -19.04
N PRO A 160 4.75 13.44 -19.18
CA PRO A 160 5.45 13.19 -20.44
C PRO A 160 5.19 11.80 -21.02
N LEU A 161 4.94 10.80 -20.17
CA LEU A 161 4.66 9.42 -20.59
C LEU A 161 3.36 9.29 -21.37
N LEU A 162 2.43 10.27 -21.29
CA LEU A 162 1.18 10.23 -22.06
C LEU A 162 1.40 10.40 -23.57
N ALA A 163 2.54 10.95 -23.99
CA ALA A 163 2.87 11.08 -25.41
C ALA A 163 3.19 9.73 -26.08
N ASP A 164 3.58 8.73 -25.29
CA ASP A 164 3.99 7.41 -25.78
C ASP A 164 2.88 6.35 -25.64
N VAL A 165 1.67 6.77 -25.20
CA VAL A 165 0.54 5.86 -25.01
C VAL A 165 -0.16 5.63 -26.36
N GLY A 166 -0.20 4.37 -26.81
CA GLY A 166 -0.96 3.97 -27.99
C GLY A 166 -2.48 3.99 -27.77
N ASP A 167 -3.25 3.71 -28.82
CA ASP A 167 -4.72 3.66 -28.78
C ASP A 167 -5.27 2.39 -28.11
N GLU A 168 -4.50 1.32 -28.03
CA GLU A 168 -4.92 0.05 -27.45
C GLU A 168 -4.69 0.05 -25.92
N PHE A 169 -5.76 -0.22 -25.17
CA PHE A 169 -5.73 -0.32 -23.72
C PHE A 169 -6.77 -1.30 -23.18
N LEU A 170 -6.55 -1.77 -21.96
CA LEU A 170 -7.60 -2.36 -21.14
C LEU A 170 -8.22 -1.28 -20.25
N ASP A 171 -9.55 -1.18 -20.30
CA ASP A 171 -10.34 -0.45 -19.31
C ASP A 171 -10.51 -1.27 -18.02
N ALA A 172 -11.28 -0.75 -17.07
CA ALA A 172 -11.51 -1.43 -15.79
C ALA A 172 -12.10 -2.84 -15.96
N ASP A 173 -13.02 -3.05 -16.90
CA ASP A 173 -13.63 -4.35 -17.15
C ASP A 173 -12.63 -5.32 -17.77
N GLY A 174 -11.83 -4.85 -18.73
CA GLY A 174 -10.74 -5.61 -19.32
C GLY A 174 -9.69 -6.01 -18.29
N ILE A 175 -9.32 -5.10 -17.37
CA ILE A 175 -8.39 -5.40 -16.27
C ILE A 175 -9.01 -6.44 -15.33
N MET A 176 -10.29 -6.30 -14.95
CA MET A 176 -10.99 -7.28 -14.10
C MET A 176 -11.15 -8.65 -14.77
N ALA A 177 -11.13 -8.74 -16.08
CA ALA A 177 -11.11 -10.03 -16.78
C ALA A 177 -9.78 -10.78 -16.61
N VAL A 178 -8.69 -10.05 -16.32
CA VAL A 178 -7.33 -10.58 -16.20
C VAL A 178 -6.94 -10.84 -14.74
N ILE A 179 -7.18 -9.86 -13.83
CA ILE A 179 -6.82 -9.97 -12.42
C ILE A 179 -8.04 -10.26 -11.53
N PRO A 180 -7.85 -10.92 -10.36
CA PRO A 180 -8.96 -11.30 -9.48
C PRO A 180 -9.55 -10.14 -8.67
N HIS A 181 -8.91 -8.97 -8.69
CA HIS A 181 -9.33 -7.79 -7.90
C HIS A 181 -10.71 -7.28 -8.34
N ARG A 182 -11.50 -6.81 -7.39
CA ARG A 182 -12.85 -6.27 -7.61
C ARG A 182 -13.06 -5.03 -6.72
N HIS A 183 -14.11 -4.28 -6.98
CA HIS A 183 -14.54 -3.19 -6.11
C HIS A 183 -14.76 -3.71 -4.67
N PRO A 184 -14.34 -2.98 -3.62
CA PRO A 184 -13.78 -1.63 -3.64
C PRO A 184 -12.24 -1.56 -3.74
N PHE A 185 -11.55 -2.64 -4.07
CA PHE A 185 -10.10 -2.71 -4.10
C PHE A 185 -9.54 -2.85 -5.53
N MET A 186 -10.20 -2.21 -6.49
CA MET A 186 -9.76 -2.07 -7.87
C MET A 186 -9.06 -0.72 -8.02
N LEU A 187 -7.73 -0.71 -8.17
CA LEU A 187 -6.91 0.49 -8.02
C LEU A 187 -6.18 0.90 -9.31
N VAL A 188 -6.62 0.38 -10.46
CA VAL A 188 -6.14 0.76 -11.80
C VAL A 188 -7.35 0.96 -12.69
N ASP A 189 -7.45 2.12 -13.35
CA ASP A 189 -8.59 2.47 -14.19
C ASP A 189 -8.35 2.16 -15.68
N ARG A 190 -7.08 2.22 -16.13
CA ARG A 190 -6.66 1.83 -17.50
C ARG A 190 -5.24 1.28 -17.47
N ALA A 191 -4.95 0.38 -18.40
CA ALA A 191 -3.63 -0.22 -18.60
C ALA A 191 -3.28 -0.30 -20.10
N TYR A 192 -2.07 0.10 -20.46
CA TYR A 192 -1.52 0.15 -21.81
C TYR A 192 -0.20 -0.63 -21.87
N GLY A 193 0.19 -1.07 -23.07
CA GLY A 193 1.48 -1.74 -23.31
C GLY A 193 1.60 -3.10 -22.63
N LEU A 194 0.48 -3.84 -22.52
CA LEU A 194 0.45 -5.14 -21.85
C LEU A 194 1.14 -6.27 -22.65
N ASP A 195 1.48 -6.03 -23.89
CA ASP A 195 2.26 -6.89 -24.77
C ASP A 195 3.77 -6.84 -24.45
N ASP A 196 4.24 -5.75 -23.86
CA ASP A 196 5.63 -5.58 -23.39
C ASP A 196 5.70 -5.35 -21.88
N PRO A 197 5.91 -6.39 -21.07
CA PRO A 197 6.03 -6.26 -19.60
C PRO A 197 7.14 -5.31 -19.13
N ALA A 198 8.08 -4.91 -20.01
CA ALA A 198 9.12 -3.95 -19.68
C ALA A 198 8.66 -2.49 -19.76
N LYS A 199 7.49 -2.19 -20.39
CA LYS A 199 7.01 -0.83 -20.65
C LYS A 199 5.49 -0.71 -20.44
N ILE A 200 5.02 -0.91 -19.24
CA ILE A 200 3.60 -0.87 -18.92
C ILE A 200 3.24 0.51 -18.39
N ILE A 201 2.16 1.09 -18.90
CA ILE A 201 1.62 2.35 -18.41
C ILE A 201 0.21 2.13 -17.88
N GLY A 202 -0.07 2.62 -16.68
CA GLY A 202 -1.39 2.55 -16.07
C GLY A 202 -1.87 3.91 -15.56
N PHE A 203 -3.18 4.05 -15.45
CA PHE A 203 -3.82 5.24 -14.90
C PHE A 203 -4.64 4.88 -13.68
N LYS A 204 -4.53 5.72 -12.63
CA LYS A 204 -5.43 5.76 -11.49
C LYS A 204 -5.94 7.17 -11.29
N ASN A 205 -7.24 7.37 -11.46
CA ASN A 205 -7.89 8.63 -11.13
C ASN A 205 -8.17 8.68 -9.63
N VAL A 206 -7.75 9.75 -8.96
CA VAL A 206 -8.00 9.96 -7.54
C VAL A 206 -9.27 10.79 -7.39
N SER A 207 -10.37 10.12 -7.05
CA SER A 207 -11.67 10.76 -6.88
C SER A 207 -11.96 11.05 -5.42
N GLY A 208 -12.50 12.23 -5.13
CA GLY A 208 -13.03 12.56 -3.80
C GLY A 208 -14.24 11.71 -3.39
N ASN A 209 -14.85 10.97 -4.30
CA ASN A 209 -15.93 10.01 -4.03
C ASN A 209 -15.42 8.58 -3.77
N ASP A 210 -14.11 8.33 -3.93
CA ASP A 210 -13.53 7.02 -3.60
C ASP A 210 -13.48 6.84 -2.08
N PRO A 211 -14.11 5.79 -1.50
CA PRO A 211 -14.11 5.55 -0.06
C PRO A 211 -12.70 5.43 0.54
N LEU A 212 -11.72 4.94 -0.24
CA LEU A 212 -10.32 4.84 0.20
C LEU A 212 -9.66 6.22 0.32
N VAL A 213 -10.05 7.17 -0.52
CA VAL A 213 -9.59 8.56 -0.46
C VAL A 213 -10.27 9.31 0.69
N GLN A 214 -11.58 9.09 0.88
CA GLN A 214 -12.35 9.71 1.96
C GLN A 214 -11.97 9.20 3.35
N ALA A 215 -11.27 8.07 3.44
CA ALA A 215 -10.87 7.48 4.70
C ALA A 215 -9.74 8.24 5.42
N THR A 216 -9.16 9.27 4.80
CA THR A 216 -8.08 10.09 5.37
C THR A 216 -8.50 11.55 5.49
N ARG A 217 -7.89 12.26 6.44
CA ARG A 217 -8.07 13.72 6.62
C ARG A 217 -6.70 14.40 6.78
N PRO A 218 -6.31 15.29 5.84
CA PRO A 218 -7.04 15.63 4.61
C PRO A 218 -7.28 14.43 3.70
N ALA A 219 -8.28 14.51 2.81
CA ALA A 219 -8.57 13.46 1.84
C ALA A 219 -7.38 13.29 0.88
N LEU A 220 -6.83 12.08 0.82
CA LEU A 220 -5.65 11.78 0.00
C LEU A 220 -5.58 10.28 -0.36
N TYR A 221 -4.82 9.98 -1.40
CA TYR A 221 -4.49 8.63 -1.82
C TYR A 221 -3.06 8.29 -1.34
N PRO A 222 -2.92 7.53 -0.24
CA PRO A 222 -1.64 7.35 0.44
C PRO A 222 -0.68 6.45 -0.35
N GLY A 223 0.63 6.57 -0.04
CA GLY A 223 1.69 5.86 -0.76
C GLY A 223 1.53 4.34 -0.82
N TYR A 224 1.03 3.70 0.24
CA TYR A 224 0.80 2.26 0.23
C TYR A 224 -0.32 1.83 -0.75
N LEU A 225 -1.30 2.69 -1.06
CA LEU A 225 -2.27 2.43 -2.13
C LEU A 225 -1.68 2.69 -3.52
N GLN A 226 -0.73 3.65 -3.63
CA GLN A 226 0.02 3.83 -4.88
C GLN A 226 0.81 2.55 -5.22
N LEU A 227 1.45 1.91 -4.21
CA LEU A 227 2.12 0.62 -4.39
C LEU A 227 1.17 -0.46 -4.91
N GLU A 228 -0.03 -0.53 -4.36
CA GLU A 228 -1.04 -1.51 -4.79
C GLU A 228 -1.48 -1.26 -6.24
N SER A 229 -1.68 0.02 -6.62
CA SER A 229 -1.98 0.36 -8.02
C SER A 229 -0.89 -0.14 -8.98
N GLY A 230 0.38 0.05 -8.62
CA GLY A 230 1.51 -0.48 -9.39
C GLY A 230 1.56 -2.01 -9.43
N ALA A 231 1.27 -2.67 -8.30
CA ALA A 231 1.22 -4.12 -8.21
C ALA A 231 0.09 -4.72 -9.06
N GLN A 232 -1.10 -4.11 -9.03
CA GLN A 232 -2.23 -4.54 -9.88
C GLN A 232 -1.94 -4.35 -11.36
N LEU A 233 -1.30 -3.23 -11.74
CA LEU A 233 -0.88 -2.98 -13.11
C LEU A 233 0.12 -4.02 -13.59
N GLY A 234 1.17 -4.30 -12.83
CA GLY A 234 2.16 -5.33 -13.14
C GLY A 234 1.54 -6.73 -13.19
N CYS A 235 0.62 -7.02 -12.27
CA CYS A 235 -0.14 -8.27 -12.27
C CYS A 235 -0.97 -8.42 -13.54
N ALA A 236 -1.66 -7.35 -13.99
CA ALA A 236 -2.45 -7.36 -15.22
C ALA A 236 -1.58 -7.67 -16.44
N ALA A 237 -0.41 -7.04 -16.56
CA ALA A 237 0.50 -7.29 -17.67
C ALA A 237 1.01 -8.74 -17.73
N ILE A 238 1.36 -9.31 -16.59
CA ILE A 238 1.87 -10.68 -16.53
C ILE A 238 0.75 -11.71 -16.75
N LEU A 239 -0.44 -11.49 -16.17
CA LEU A 239 -1.55 -12.43 -16.29
C LEU A 239 -2.33 -12.30 -17.61
N ALA A 240 -2.16 -11.19 -18.36
CA ALA A 240 -2.68 -11.06 -19.72
C ALA A 240 -1.99 -11.99 -20.70
N GLN A 241 -0.75 -12.42 -20.43
CA GLN A 241 -0.01 -13.35 -21.27
C GLN A 241 -0.72 -14.71 -21.31
N PRO A 242 -0.88 -15.33 -22.51
CA PRO A 242 -1.66 -16.57 -22.68
C PRO A 242 -1.25 -17.70 -21.74
N GLU A 243 0.05 -17.85 -21.47
CA GLU A 243 0.62 -18.88 -20.59
C GLU A 243 0.37 -18.67 -19.10
N ASN A 244 -0.20 -17.53 -18.71
CA ASN A 244 -0.42 -17.16 -17.31
C ASN A 244 -1.91 -17.01 -16.95
N ARG A 245 -2.84 -17.27 -17.84
CA ARG A 245 -4.30 -17.06 -17.64
C ARG A 245 -4.91 -17.88 -16.51
N ASP A 246 -4.33 -19.02 -16.18
CA ASP A 246 -4.72 -19.92 -15.08
C ASP A 246 -4.00 -19.64 -13.76
N LYS A 247 -3.21 -18.56 -13.70
CA LYS A 247 -2.36 -18.24 -12.55
C LYS A 247 -2.88 -17.03 -11.77
N LEU A 248 -2.28 -16.83 -10.60
CA LEU A 248 -2.47 -15.66 -9.72
C LEU A 248 -1.12 -15.03 -9.39
N GLY A 249 -1.11 -13.73 -9.21
CA GLY A 249 0.03 -12.99 -8.71
C GLY A 249 0.01 -12.92 -7.17
N LEU A 250 1.10 -13.29 -6.53
CA LEU A 250 1.30 -13.17 -5.08
C LEU A 250 2.36 -12.14 -4.78
N TYR A 251 2.02 -11.15 -3.97
CA TYR A 251 2.96 -10.16 -3.48
C TYR A 251 3.90 -10.78 -2.44
N MET A 252 5.21 -10.82 -2.70
CA MET A 252 6.19 -11.48 -1.83
C MET A 252 6.96 -10.51 -0.95
N SER A 253 7.41 -9.40 -1.53
CA SER A 253 8.17 -8.38 -0.79
C SER A 253 8.11 -7.02 -1.45
N ILE A 254 8.33 -5.99 -0.62
CA ILE A 254 8.70 -4.66 -1.05
C ILE A 254 10.18 -4.51 -0.69
N ASP A 255 11.05 -4.48 -1.70
CA ASP A 255 12.47 -4.30 -1.48
C ASP A 255 12.73 -2.87 -0.99
N HIS A 256 12.15 -1.88 -1.70
CA HIS A 256 12.04 -0.50 -1.24
C HIS A 256 10.87 0.20 -1.94
N ALA A 257 10.34 1.21 -1.27
CA ALA A 257 9.43 2.19 -1.83
C ALA A 257 9.70 3.56 -1.18
N VAL A 258 9.69 4.60 -1.98
CA VAL A 258 9.84 6.00 -1.55
C VAL A 258 8.58 6.75 -1.91
N PHE A 259 8.04 7.50 -0.96
CA PHE A 259 6.85 8.31 -1.14
C PHE A 259 7.23 9.79 -1.02
N HIS A 260 7.26 10.46 -2.15
CA HIS A 260 7.57 11.91 -2.21
C HIS A 260 6.36 12.73 -1.77
N ARG A 261 5.14 12.31 -2.14
CA ARG A 261 3.87 12.82 -1.61
C ARG A 261 2.69 11.87 -1.87
N PRO A 262 1.55 12.04 -1.18
CA PRO A 262 0.30 11.39 -1.58
C PRO A 262 -0.23 12.02 -2.88
N ALA A 263 -1.14 11.33 -3.55
CA ALA A 263 -1.96 11.96 -4.57
C ALA A 263 -3.27 12.48 -3.94
N LEU A 264 -3.82 13.53 -4.54
CA LEU A 264 -4.95 14.28 -4.01
C LEU A 264 -6.20 14.11 -4.89
N PRO A 265 -7.41 14.32 -4.35
CA PRO A 265 -8.63 14.33 -5.14
C PRO A 265 -8.52 15.28 -6.34
N GLY A 266 -8.90 14.80 -7.53
CA GLY A 266 -8.81 15.53 -8.79
C GLY A 266 -7.52 15.28 -9.56
N GLU A 267 -6.54 14.60 -8.98
CA GLU A 267 -5.31 14.22 -9.66
C GLU A 267 -5.45 12.86 -10.37
N GLN A 268 -4.69 12.68 -11.44
CA GLN A 268 -4.51 11.40 -12.11
C GLN A 268 -3.06 10.93 -11.88
N ILE A 269 -2.91 9.74 -11.31
CA ILE A 269 -1.62 9.07 -11.21
C ILE A 269 -1.37 8.34 -12.52
N VAL A 270 -0.25 8.65 -13.17
CA VAL A 270 0.30 7.89 -14.28
C VAL A 270 1.39 6.98 -13.73
N ILE A 271 1.22 5.68 -13.91
CA ILE A 271 2.11 4.66 -13.39
C ILE A 271 2.92 4.12 -14.55
N HIS A 272 4.22 4.28 -14.50
CA HIS A 272 5.15 3.57 -15.38
C HIS A 272 5.70 2.36 -14.64
N ALA A 273 5.37 1.17 -15.09
CA ALA A 273 5.82 -0.07 -14.49
C ALA A 273 6.64 -0.91 -15.46
N SER A 274 7.57 -1.68 -14.91
CA SER A 274 8.30 -2.72 -15.65
C SER A 274 8.35 -3.99 -14.82
N CYS A 275 8.14 -5.13 -15.48
CA CYS A 275 8.18 -6.44 -14.84
C CYS A 275 9.23 -7.33 -15.54
N GLU A 276 10.11 -7.92 -14.76
CA GLU A 276 11.09 -8.89 -15.23
C GLU A 276 10.82 -10.23 -14.54
N MET A 277 10.61 -11.29 -15.33
CA MET A 277 10.32 -12.63 -14.83
C MET A 277 11.53 -13.53 -14.86
N LYS A 278 11.75 -14.32 -13.78
CA LYS A 278 12.71 -15.42 -13.72
C LYS A 278 12.00 -16.68 -13.19
N GLY A 279 11.58 -17.51 -14.10
CA GLY A 279 10.68 -18.62 -13.78
C GLY A 279 9.34 -18.12 -13.24
N ARG A 280 8.91 -18.61 -12.08
CA ARG A 280 7.68 -18.17 -11.41
C ARG A 280 7.83 -16.90 -10.57
N PHE A 281 9.04 -16.39 -10.40
CA PHE A 281 9.32 -15.19 -9.61
C PHE A 281 9.55 -13.99 -10.51
N GLY A 282 9.13 -12.82 -10.08
CA GLY A 282 9.33 -11.59 -10.81
C GLY A 282 9.74 -10.43 -9.92
N ILE A 283 10.38 -9.44 -10.54
CA ILE A 283 10.65 -8.13 -9.98
C ILE A 283 9.80 -7.14 -10.75
N ALA A 284 9.09 -6.29 -10.04
CA ALA A 284 8.35 -5.18 -10.63
C ALA A 284 8.89 -3.86 -10.06
N ASN A 285 9.22 -2.94 -10.96
CA ASN A 285 9.58 -1.58 -10.61
C ASN A 285 8.45 -0.65 -11.07
N GLY A 286 8.15 0.36 -10.25
CA GLY A 286 7.12 1.35 -10.55
C GLY A 286 7.61 2.76 -10.26
N VAL A 287 7.29 3.69 -11.18
CA VAL A 287 7.45 5.13 -10.99
C VAL A 287 6.08 5.77 -11.18
N PHE A 288 5.66 6.56 -10.20
CA PHE A 288 4.32 7.12 -10.12
C PHE A 288 4.41 8.64 -10.33
N HIS A 289 3.63 9.14 -11.27
CA HIS A 289 3.64 10.56 -11.64
C HIS A 289 2.26 11.19 -11.42
N VAL A 290 2.26 12.46 -11.03
CA VAL A 290 1.12 13.37 -11.22
C VAL A 290 1.64 14.58 -12.01
N GLY A 291 1.13 14.76 -13.23
CA GLY A 291 1.76 15.65 -14.19
C GLY A 291 3.22 15.26 -14.42
N LYS A 292 4.13 16.21 -14.34
CA LYS A 292 5.58 15.97 -14.46
C LYS A 292 6.26 15.52 -13.17
N GLN A 293 5.54 15.57 -12.03
CA GLN A 293 6.12 15.29 -10.73
C GLN A 293 6.11 13.80 -10.43
N ILE A 294 7.26 13.23 -10.06
CA ILE A 294 7.33 11.89 -9.45
C ILE A 294 6.81 12.00 -8.02
N ILE A 295 5.79 11.21 -7.69
CA ILE A 295 5.17 11.18 -6.37
C ILE A 295 5.54 9.94 -5.57
N ALA A 296 5.92 8.84 -6.25
CA ALA A 296 6.45 7.64 -5.60
C ALA A 296 7.31 6.82 -6.56
N GLU A 297 8.14 5.97 -5.97
CA GLU A 297 8.95 4.98 -6.67
C GLU A 297 8.96 3.68 -5.87
N SER A 298 9.00 2.53 -6.54
CA SER A 298 8.99 1.24 -5.86
C SER A 298 9.77 0.17 -6.61
N SER A 299 10.31 -0.79 -5.84
CA SER A 299 10.82 -2.06 -6.33
C SER A 299 10.28 -3.18 -5.45
N THR A 300 9.63 -4.15 -6.08
CA THR A 300 8.85 -5.18 -5.41
C THR A 300 9.12 -6.54 -6.02
N LYS A 301 8.87 -7.61 -5.27
CA LYS A 301 8.95 -8.98 -5.79
C LYS A 301 7.61 -9.67 -5.67
N PHE A 302 7.30 -10.46 -6.66
CA PHE A 302 6.08 -11.25 -6.72
C PHE A 302 6.37 -12.67 -7.22
N ALA A 303 5.41 -13.55 -7.05
CA ALA A 303 5.41 -14.88 -7.67
C ALA A 303 4.09 -15.08 -8.39
N ILE A 304 4.12 -15.84 -9.48
CA ILE A 304 2.92 -16.36 -10.14
C ILE A 304 2.74 -17.83 -9.76
N VAL A 305 1.53 -18.18 -9.36
CA VAL A 305 1.16 -19.53 -8.89
C VAL A 305 -0.12 -20.00 -9.57
N PRO A 306 -0.30 -21.31 -9.82
CA PRO A 306 -1.58 -21.85 -10.29
C PRO A 306 -2.73 -21.48 -9.34
N LYS A 307 -3.91 -21.17 -9.90
CA LYS A 307 -5.11 -20.85 -9.10
C LYS A 307 -5.49 -21.95 -8.13
N GLU A 308 -5.25 -23.21 -8.51
CA GLU A 308 -5.55 -24.39 -7.72
C GLU A 308 -4.74 -24.48 -6.41
N GLU A 309 -3.51 -23.96 -6.39
CA GLU A 309 -2.66 -23.95 -5.18
C GLU A 309 -3.22 -23.02 -4.08
N MET A 310 -4.07 -22.04 -4.43
CA MET A 310 -4.64 -21.10 -3.47
C MET A 310 -5.92 -21.63 -2.81
N THR A 311 -6.63 -22.52 -3.48
CA THR A 311 -7.91 -23.08 -3.00
C THR A 311 -7.72 -24.33 -2.12
N SER A 312 -6.50 -24.87 -2.05
CA SER A 312 -6.17 -26.11 -1.32
C SER A 312 -5.48 -25.87 0.03
N GLN A 313 -5.37 -24.62 0.48
CA GLN A 313 -4.86 -24.23 1.81
C GLN A 313 -5.98 -23.66 2.68
#